data_55a4af4a4d5e246c7bb515cf35d3f512
#
_entry.id   55a4af4a4d5e246c7bb515cf35d3f512
#
_cell.length_a   1.000
_cell.length_b   1.000
_cell.length_c   1.000
_cell.angle_alpha   90.00
_cell.angle_beta   90.00
_cell.angle_gamma   90.00
#
_symmetry.space_group_name_H-M   'P 1'
#
loop_
_entity.id
_entity.type
_entity.pdbx_description
1 polymer ?
#
loop_
_entity_poly.entity_id
_entity_poly.type
_entity_poly.pdbx_seq_one_letter_code
_entity_poly.pdbx_strand_id
1 'polypeptide(L)'
;ANNAKANLFISIHTNSVAKGRTVRGTETYTLGLHRTDDNLEVAKKENSVILIESDYEQRYAGFNPNSSESYIIFEFLQDKNMEKSVQLATYIQKQFKNTAKRIDKGVHQAGFLVLRETSMPGVLVELGYISTPDEEKYLLSEAGTDALAKSIYQAFISYRKQTNPDKAANAKPQQPADHEPTSGQIVTESKKEPKQTASATTGKQQSGKPVFKIQILASGQKLPAGSKQFKGLSPISHYQEGGLYKYTYRESTDYNEILRIKRQIASKFSEAFIVAFKNGQKMNVNQAIEEFKKNKK
;
A
#
# COMPACT_ATOMS: atom_id res chain seq x y z
N ALA A 1 -8.47 12.57 -4.70
CA ALA A 1 -9.17 11.45 -5.34
C ALA A 1 -10.33 10.96 -4.45
N ASN A 2 -10.12 10.70 -3.15
CA ASN A 2 -11.16 10.17 -2.25
C ASN A 2 -12.38 11.10 -2.16
N ASN A 3 -12.18 12.39 -1.92
CA ASN A 3 -13.28 13.38 -1.83
C ASN A 3 -14.05 13.51 -3.15
N ALA A 4 -13.39 13.32 -4.27
CA ALA A 4 -14.02 13.29 -5.59
C ALA A 4 -14.75 11.99 -5.91
N LYS A 5 -14.71 11.00 -5.00
CA LYS A 5 -15.23 9.64 -5.20
C LYS A 5 -14.77 9.04 -6.53
N ALA A 6 -13.50 9.27 -6.87
CA ALA A 6 -12.91 8.76 -8.10
C ALA A 6 -12.91 7.23 -8.12
N ASN A 7 -13.09 6.65 -9.30
CA ASN A 7 -13.10 5.19 -9.49
C ASN A 7 -11.71 4.63 -9.82
N LEU A 8 -10.76 5.50 -10.11
CA LEU A 8 -9.39 5.16 -10.50
C LEU A 8 -8.44 6.29 -10.15
N PHE A 9 -7.21 5.96 -9.79
CA PHE A 9 -6.13 6.90 -9.54
C PHE A 9 -4.90 6.52 -10.36
N ILE A 10 -4.37 7.46 -11.14
CA ILE A 10 -3.14 7.29 -11.91
C ILE A 10 -2.20 8.44 -11.56
N SER A 11 -1.09 8.14 -10.90
CA SER A 11 0.00 9.07 -10.63
C SER A 11 1.03 8.96 -11.74
N ILE A 12 1.43 10.06 -12.34
CA ILE A 12 2.34 10.08 -13.50
C ILE A 12 3.64 10.76 -13.10
N HIS A 13 4.74 10.03 -13.27
CA HIS A 13 6.08 10.39 -12.85
C HIS A 13 7.11 10.16 -13.95
N THR A 14 8.31 10.71 -13.75
CA THR A 14 9.51 10.40 -14.51
C THR A 14 10.61 10.01 -13.55
N ASN A 15 11.13 8.80 -13.70
CA ASN A 15 12.18 8.27 -12.84
C ASN A 15 13.54 8.94 -13.08
N SER A 16 14.47 8.77 -12.17
CA SER A 16 15.88 9.12 -12.38
C SER A 16 16.79 8.18 -11.60
N VAL A 17 18.01 8.02 -12.10
CA VAL A 17 19.08 7.25 -11.43
C VAL A 17 20.26 8.14 -11.09
N ALA A 18 21.10 7.68 -10.17
CA ALA A 18 22.30 8.40 -9.76
C ALA A 18 23.24 8.67 -10.96
N LYS A 19 24.00 9.76 -10.85
CA LYS A 19 24.97 10.16 -11.87
C LYS A 19 25.92 8.99 -12.23
N GLY A 20 26.12 8.79 -13.55
CA GLY A 20 26.96 7.71 -14.07
C GLY A 20 26.22 6.40 -14.37
N ARG A 21 24.96 6.26 -13.97
CA ARG A 21 24.09 5.15 -14.38
C ARG A 21 23.22 5.57 -15.58
N THR A 22 23.03 4.64 -16.51
CA THR A 22 22.15 4.81 -17.68
C THR A 22 21.08 3.74 -17.62
N VAL A 23 19.81 4.13 -17.47
CA VAL A 23 18.66 3.22 -17.45
C VAL A 23 17.61 3.77 -18.40
N ARG A 24 16.88 2.86 -19.07
CA ARG A 24 15.85 3.19 -20.07
C ARG A 24 14.61 2.37 -19.85
N GLY A 25 13.47 2.88 -20.33
CA GLY A 25 12.21 2.17 -20.36
C GLY A 25 11.22 2.68 -19.34
N THR A 26 10.05 2.03 -19.31
CA THR A 26 8.91 2.39 -18.48
C THR A 26 8.66 1.35 -17.42
N GLU A 27 8.17 1.78 -16.26
CA GLU A 27 7.75 0.93 -15.14
C GLU A 27 6.37 1.37 -14.66
N THR A 28 5.59 0.46 -14.12
CA THR A 28 4.34 0.81 -13.45
C THR A 28 4.29 0.12 -12.09
N TYR A 29 3.98 0.90 -11.07
CA TYR A 29 3.96 0.46 -9.68
C TYR A 29 2.54 0.41 -9.14
N THR A 30 2.30 -0.59 -8.29
CA THR A 30 1.12 -0.67 -7.42
C THR A 30 1.55 -0.58 -5.96
N LEU A 31 0.61 -0.26 -5.08
CA LEU A 31 0.88 -0.26 -3.65
C LEU A 31 1.21 -1.67 -3.18
N GLY A 32 2.24 -1.82 -2.39
CA GLY A 32 2.61 -3.10 -1.80
C GLY A 32 4.03 -3.12 -1.26
N LEU A 33 4.48 -4.31 -0.88
CA LEU A 33 5.84 -4.51 -0.42
C LEU A 33 6.83 -4.44 -1.60
N HIS A 34 7.88 -3.66 -1.46
CA HIS A 34 8.99 -3.68 -2.41
C HIS A 34 9.72 -5.03 -2.36
N ARG A 35 10.02 -5.60 -3.52
CA ARG A 35 10.70 -6.90 -3.63
C ARG A 35 12.19 -6.78 -3.87
N THR A 36 12.66 -5.59 -4.25
CA THR A 36 14.07 -5.30 -4.54
C THR A 36 14.46 -3.96 -3.91
N ASP A 37 15.75 -3.79 -3.64
CA ASP A 37 16.30 -2.53 -3.14
C ASP A 37 16.07 -1.38 -4.15
N ASP A 38 16.16 -1.65 -5.45
CA ASP A 38 15.87 -0.65 -6.48
C ASP A 38 14.42 -0.12 -6.37
N ASN A 39 13.43 -0.98 -6.12
CA ASN A 39 12.04 -0.55 -5.93
C ASN A 39 11.86 0.26 -4.63
N LEU A 40 12.60 -0.07 -3.58
CA LEU A 40 12.61 0.72 -2.35
C LEU A 40 13.21 2.11 -2.59
N GLU A 41 14.31 2.21 -3.34
CA GLU A 41 14.94 3.50 -3.65
C GLU A 41 14.03 4.41 -4.49
N VAL A 42 13.27 3.86 -5.45
CA VAL A 42 12.25 4.62 -6.17
C VAL A 42 11.19 5.14 -5.20
N ALA A 43 10.66 4.27 -4.33
CA ALA A 43 9.65 4.70 -3.35
C ALA A 43 10.19 5.77 -2.37
N LYS A 44 11.42 5.64 -1.90
CA LYS A 44 12.07 6.65 -1.04
C LYS A 44 12.15 7.99 -1.73
N LYS A 45 12.58 8.00 -2.99
CA LYS A 45 12.72 9.20 -3.79
C LYS A 45 11.38 9.89 -3.99
N GLU A 46 10.36 9.16 -4.44
CA GLU A 46 9.03 9.71 -4.68
C GLU A 46 8.35 10.17 -3.38
N ASN A 47 8.52 9.43 -2.29
CA ASN A 47 7.98 9.83 -1.00
C ASN A 47 8.74 11.00 -0.37
N SER A 48 9.98 11.31 -0.79
CA SER A 48 10.78 12.41 -0.22
C SER A 48 10.15 13.78 -0.43
N VAL A 49 9.23 13.93 -1.37
CA VAL A 49 8.50 15.17 -1.61
C VAL A 49 7.74 15.67 -0.38
N ILE A 50 7.32 14.78 0.53
CA ILE A 50 6.65 15.20 1.78
C ILE A 50 7.53 16.05 2.68
N LEU A 51 8.87 15.94 2.57
CA LEU A 51 9.82 16.72 3.39
C LEU A 51 9.77 18.22 3.08
N ILE A 52 9.14 18.62 1.97
CA ILE A 52 8.92 20.03 1.60
C ILE A 52 7.73 20.62 2.39
N GLU A 53 6.81 19.77 2.86
CA GLU A 53 5.65 20.20 3.63
C GLU A 53 6.06 20.51 5.08
N SER A 54 5.69 21.70 5.58
CA SER A 54 6.07 22.15 6.93
C SER A 54 5.44 21.33 8.08
N ASP A 55 4.33 20.65 7.79
CA ASP A 55 3.53 19.83 8.72
C ASP A 55 3.66 18.31 8.49
N TYR A 56 4.67 17.89 7.71
CA TYR A 56 4.78 16.51 7.24
C TYR A 56 4.82 15.48 8.38
N GLU A 57 5.46 15.77 9.50
CA GLU A 57 5.57 14.85 10.64
C GLU A 57 4.20 14.52 11.25
N GLN A 58 3.32 15.53 11.35
CA GLN A 58 1.97 15.36 11.86
C GLN A 58 1.08 14.70 10.82
N ARG A 59 1.15 15.17 9.56
CA ARG A 59 0.32 14.71 8.46
C ARG A 59 0.56 13.25 8.10
N TYR A 60 1.82 12.82 8.12
CA TYR A 60 2.21 11.45 7.75
C TYR A 60 2.58 10.57 8.96
N ALA A 61 2.13 10.96 10.18
CA ALA A 61 2.30 10.20 11.41
C ALA A 61 3.75 9.77 11.69
N GLY A 62 4.70 10.68 11.44
CA GLY A 62 6.12 10.44 11.67
C GLY A 62 6.78 9.49 10.66
N PHE A 63 6.16 9.26 9.50
CA PHE A 63 6.79 8.52 8.41
C PHE A 63 8.03 9.27 7.92
N ASN A 64 9.19 8.60 7.93
CA ASN A 64 10.42 9.13 7.40
C ASN A 64 10.75 8.47 6.06
N PRO A 65 10.66 9.18 4.92
CA PRO A 65 10.90 8.59 3.60
C PRO A 65 12.34 8.10 3.40
N ASN A 66 13.30 8.58 4.18
CA ASN A 66 14.70 8.16 4.08
C ASN A 66 15.03 6.93 4.93
N SER A 67 14.12 6.50 5.82
CA SER A 67 14.33 5.33 6.69
C SER A 67 13.63 4.10 6.13
N SER A 68 14.38 3.04 5.85
CA SER A 68 13.83 1.75 5.40
C SER A 68 12.84 1.16 6.40
N GLU A 69 13.01 1.45 7.70
CA GLU A 69 12.10 1.02 8.75
C GLU A 69 10.69 1.61 8.59
N SER A 70 10.58 2.82 8.05
CA SER A 70 9.28 3.45 7.80
C SER A 70 8.47 2.69 6.75
N TYR A 71 9.12 1.96 5.84
CA TYR A 71 8.45 1.18 4.79
C TYR A 71 7.92 -0.17 5.29
N ILE A 72 8.29 -0.61 6.48
CA ILE A 72 7.75 -1.84 7.09
C ILE A 72 6.22 -1.77 7.23
N ILE A 73 5.65 -0.57 7.39
CA ILE A 73 4.19 -0.40 7.47
C ILE A 73 3.48 -0.91 6.22
N PHE A 74 4.11 -0.84 5.05
CA PHE A 74 3.53 -1.30 3.79
C PHE A 74 3.44 -2.83 3.70
N GLU A 75 4.18 -3.58 4.53
CA GLU A 75 4.03 -5.04 4.65
C GLU A 75 2.65 -5.44 5.18
N PHE A 76 1.99 -4.55 5.91
CA PHE A 76 0.73 -4.83 6.61
C PHE A 76 -0.49 -4.26 5.91
N LEU A 77 -0.29 -3.51 4.84
CA LEU A 77 -1.39 -2.95 4.07
C LEU A 77 -1.95 -4.01 3.12
N GLN A 78 -3.15 -4.49 3.42
CA GLN A 78 -3.96 -5.24 2.45
C GLN A 78 -4.69 -4.23 1.57
N ASP A 79 -4.20 -4.03 0.36
CA ASP A 79 -4.90 -3.23 -0.63
C ASP A 79 -6.07 -4.04 -1.21
N LYS A 80 -7.29 -3.62 -0.87
CA LYS A 80 -8.54 -4.21 -1.41
C LYS A 80 -8.63 -4.12 -2.93
N ASN A 81 -7.87 -3.21 -3.51
CA ASN A 81 -7.87 -2.91 -4.93
C ASN A 81 -6.66 -3.50 -5.66
N MET A 82 -5.81 -4.28 -4.97
CA MET A 82 -4.55 -4.80 -5.50
C MET A 82 -4.72 -5.48 -6.87
N GLU A 83 -5.67 -6.41 -6.98
CA GLU A 83 -5.91 -7.14 -8.22
C GLU A 83 -6.24 -6.18 -9.38
N LYS A 84 -7.14 -5.22 -9.13
CA LYS A 84 -7.54 -4.21 -10.12
C LYS A 84 -6.40 -3.25 -10.46
N SER A 85 -5.59 -2.87 -9.48
CA SER A 85 -4.40 -2.03 -9.68
C SER A 85 -3.35 -2.73 -10.54
N VAL A 86 -3.05 -4.00 -10.24
CA VAL A 86 -2.11 -4.82 -11.03
C VAL A 86 -2.63 -5.04 -12.46
N GLN A 87 -3.92 -5.25 -12.62
CA GLN A 87 -4.54 -5.39 -13.95
C GLN A 87 -4.37 -4.13 -14.79
N LEU A 88 -4.65 -2.95 -14.21
CA LEU A 88 -4.44 -1.67 -14.90
C LEU A 88 -2.96 -1.46 -15.24
N ALA A 89 -2.05 -1.69 -14.28
CA ALA A 89 -0.61 -1.57 -14.48
C ALA A 89 -0.11 -2.47 -15.62
N THR A 90 -0.63 -3.69 -15.70
CA THR A 90 -0.31 -4.63 -16.78
C THR A 90 -0.78 -4.11 -18.15
N TYR A 91 -1.97 -3.52 -18.24
CA TYR A 91 -2.43 -2.91 -19.48
C TYR A 91 -1.58 -1.71 -19.88
N ILE A 92 -1.17 -0.87 -18.92
CA ILE A 92 -0.32 0.29 -19.19
C ILE A 92 1.04 -0.16 -19.75
N GLN A 93 1.72 -1.11 -19.10
CA GLN A 93 3.01 -1.61 -19.56
C GLN A 93 2.90 -2.27 -20.95
N LYS A 94 1.85 -3.05 -21.19
CA LYS A 94 1.59 -3.63 -22.53
C LYS A 94 1.46 -2.55 -23.60
N GLN A 95 0.80 -1.44 -23.30
CA GLN A 95 0.64 -0.34 -24.26
C GLN A 95 1.91 0.47 -24.44
N PHE A 96 2.69 0.70 -23.40
CA PHE A 96 4.01 1.34 -23.53
C PHE A 96 4.93 0.55 -24.46
N LYS A 97 4.94 -0.79 -24.33
CA LYS A 97 5.68 -1.66 -25.23
C LYS A 97 5.15 -1.60 -26.66
N ASN A 98 3.84 -1.74 -26.84
CA ASN A 98 3.24 -1.95 -28.16
C ASN A 98 2.97 -0.65 -28.92
N THR A 99 2.52 0.41 -28.24
CA THR A 99 2.15 1.70 -28.84
C THR A 99 3.30 2.69 -28.80
N ALA A 100 3.88 2.94 -27.63
CA ALA A 100 4.97 3.88 -27.46
C ALA A 100 6.35 3.30 -27.79
N LYS A 101 6.44 1.98 -28.08
CA LYS A 101 7.68 1.27 -28.41
C LYS A 101 8.75 1.42 -27.34
N ARG A 102 8.33 1.50 -26.07
CA ARG A 102 9.25 1.63 -24.93
C ARG A 102 9.75 0.26 -24.47
N ILE A 103 10.92 0.25 -23.84
CA ILE A 103 11.41 -0.91 -23.11
C ILE A 103 10.49 -1.13 -21.91
N ASP A 104 9.88 -2.31 -21.85
CA ASP A 104 9.02 -2.72 -20.75
C ASP A 104 9.87 -3.26 -19.60
N LYS A 105 9.93 -2.54 -18.49
CA LYS A 105 10.64 -2.98 -17.29
C LYS A 105 9.70 -3.66 -16.27
N GLY A 106 8.42 -3.75 -16.59
CA GLY A 106 7.45 -4.54 -15.85
C GLY A 106 6.59 -3.77 -14.87
N VAL A 107 5.77 -4.56 -14.17
CA VAL A 107 4.90 -4.11 -13.07
C VAL A 107 5.55 -4.49 -11.74
N HIS A 108 5.66 -3.52 -10.85
CA HIS A 108 6.31 -3.67 -9.55
C HIS A 108 5.39 -3.27 -8.41
N GLN A 109 5.82 -3.56 -7.18
CA GLN A 109 5.18 -3.11 -5.96
C GLN A 109 6.16 -2.32 -5.11
N ALA A 110 5.69 -1.21 -4.52
CA ALA A 110 6.46 -0.49 -3.53
C ALA A 110 5.55 0.36 -2.63
N GLY A 111 6.11 0.86 -1.53
CA GLY A 111 5.42 1.62 -0.50
C GLY A 111 5.25 3.10 -0.85
N PHE A 112 4.46 3.41 -1.86
CA PHE A 112 4.18 4.80 -2.23
C PHE A 112 3.09 5.42 -1.36
N LEU A 113 3.40 6.53 -0.70
CA LEU A 113 2.44 7.28 0.12
C LEU A 113 1.24 7.77 -0.69
N VAL A 114 1.47 8.22 -1.93
CA VAL A 114 0.41 8.70 -2.82
C VAL A 114 -0.63 7.62 -3.14
N LEU A 115 -0.25 6.34 -3.09
CA LEU A 115 -1.17 5.21 -3.30
C LEU A 115 -1.77 4.69 -1.99
N ARG A 116 -1.07 4.86 -0.85
CA ARG A 116 -1.48 4.33 0.46
C ARG A 116 -2.87 4.83 0.90
N GLU A 117 -3.12 6.10 0.68
CA GLU A 117 -4.34 6.76 1.15
C GLU A 117 -5.48 6.72 0.13
N THR A 118 -5.31 6.08 -1.03
CA THR A 118 -6.36 5.98 -2.05
C THR A 118 -7.36 4.88 -1.72
N SER A 119 -8.65 5.17 -1.88
CA SER A 119 -9.74 4.21 -1.62
C SER A 119 -10.21 3.47 -2.89
N MET A 120 -9.56 3.70 -4.02
CA MET A 120 -9.84 3.13 -5.33
C MET A 120 -8.60 2.44 -5.90
N PRO A 121 -8.73 1.62 -6.97
CA PRO A 121 -7.57 1.11 -7.71
C PRO A 121 -6.63 2.24 -8.11
N GLY A 122 -5.35 2.10 -7.81
CA GLY A 122 -4.33 3.13 -8.02
C GLY A 122 -3.02 2.57 -8.56
N VAL A 123 -2.38 3.34 -9.44
CA VAL A 123 -1.05 3.03 -9.98
C VAL A 123 -0.17 4.28 -10.00
N LEU A 124 1.14 4.07 -9.87
CA LEU A 124 2.15 5.09 -10.16
C LEU A 124 2.93 4.64 -11.40
N VAL A 125 2.98 5.51 -12.38
CA VAL A 125 3.56 5.24 -13.71
C VAL A 125 4.84 6.03 -13.87
N GLU A 126 5.95 5.33 -14.14
CA GLU A 126 7.23 5.92 -14.52
C GLU A 126 7.37 5.89 -16.04
N LEU A 127 7.26 7.06 -16.66
CA LEU A 127 7.23 7.23 -18.12
C LEU A 127 8.60 6.99 -18.78
N GLY A 128 9.67 7.02 -18.00
CA GLY A 128 11.05 6.89 -18.45
C GLY A 128 12.03 7.48 -17.43
N TYR A 129 13.29 7.61 -17.79
CA TYR A 129 14.36 8.06 -16.91
C TYR A 129 14.90 9.43 -17.35
N ILE A 130 14.44 10.51 -16.73
CA ILE A 130 14.83 11.88 -17.08
C ILE A 130 16.34 12.14 -16.91
N SER A 131 17.04 11.33 -16.10
CA SER A 131 18.50 11.40 -15.93
C SER A 131 19.29 10.79 -17.09
N THR A 132 18.63 10.12 -18.05
CA THR A 132 19.25 9.52 -19.23
C THR A 132 18.97 10.40 -20.45
N PRO A 133 19.98 10.97 -21.13
CA PRO A 133 19.79 12.03 -22.13
C PRO A 133 18.88 11.70 -23.31
N ASP A 134 18.90 10.48 -23.80
CA ASP A 134 18.01 10.03 -24.89
C ASP A 134 16.56 9.78 -24.39
N GLU A 135 16.39 9.36 -23.15
CA GLU A 135 15.07 9.27 -22.50
C GLU A 135 14.48 10.68 -22.26
N GLU A 136 15.28 11.61 -21.73
CA GLU A 136 14.89 13.01 -21.55
C GLU A 136 14.43 13.61 -22.87
N LYS A 137 15.24 13.47 -23.93
CA LYS A 137 14.89 13.94 -25.26
C LYS A 137 13.57 13.36 -25.77
N TYR A 138 13.33 12.07 -25.53
CA TYR A 138 12.07 11.42 -25.91
C TYR A 138 10.89 11.96 -25.09
N LEU A 139 11.05 12.08 -23.78
CA LEU A 139 10.02 12.58 -22.86
C LEU A 139 9.62 14.03 -23.17
N LEU A 140 10.55 14.85 -23.63
CA LEU A 140 10.33 16.26 -24.04
C LEU A 140 9.81 16.42 -25.47
N SER A 141 9.81 15.36 -26.29
CA SER A 141 9.31 15.43 -27.65
C SER A 141 7.80 15.30 -27.72
N GLU A 142 7.15 16.03 -28.61
CA GLU A 142 5.70 15.95 -28.88
C GLU A 142 5.30 14.49 -29.22
N ALA A 143 6.03 13.86 -30.13
CA ALA A 143 5.78 12.48 -30.53
C ALA A 143 5.90 11.49 -29.36
N GLY A 144 6.87 11.67 -28.46
CA GLY A 144 7.04 10.85 -27.28
C GLY A 144 5.90 11.04 -26.27
N THR A 145 5.55 12.30 -26.01
CA THR A 145 4.45 12.66 -25.09
C THR A 145 3.12 12.11 -25.60
N ASP A 146 2.80 12.27 -26.87
CA ASP A 146 1.58 11.75 -27.50
C ASP A 146 1.53 10.23 -27.45
N ALA A 147 2.64 9.54 -27.77
CA ALA A 147 2.71 8.08 -27.73
C ALA A 147 2.49 7.53 -26.33
N LEU A 148 3.05 8.18 -25.30
CA LEU A 148 2.87 7.79 -23.89
C LEU A 148 1.42 8.06 -23.43
N ALA A 149 0.88 9.24 -23.72
CA ALA A 149 -0.51 9.60 -23.37
C ALA A 149 -1.50 8.66 -24.05
N LYS A 150 -1.32 8.36 -25.34
CA LYS A 150 -2.12 7.40 -26.10
C LYS A 150 -2.04 6.00 -25.48
N SER A 151 -0.87 5.58 -25.02
CA SER A 151 -0.68 4.28 -24.36
C SER A 151 -1.49 4.17 -23.08
N ILE A 152 -1.43 5.19 -22.22
CA ILE A 152 -2.22 5.23 -20.97
C ILE A 152 -3.72 5.23 -21.28
N TYR A 153 -4.15 6.03 -22.26
CA TYR A 153 -5.56 6.08 -22.68
C TYR A 153 -6.06 4.70 -23.18
N GLN A 154 -5.31 4.04 -24.05
CA GLN A 154 -5.68 2.72 -24.58
C GLN A 154 -5.72 1.65 -23.48
N ALA A 155 -4.79 1.72 -22.53
CA ALA A 155 -4.78 0.85 -21.36
C ALA A 155 -6.04 1.07 -20.51
N PHE A 156 -6.39 2.33 -20.23
CA PHE A 156 -7.61 2.68 -19.51
C PHE A 156 -8.88 2.17 -20.20
N ILE A 157 -9.00 2.32 -21.52
CA ILE A 157 -10.15 1.80 -22.28
C ILE A 157 -10.25 0.29 -22.16
N SER A 158 -9.12 -0.42 -22.25
CA SER A 158 -9.07 -1.88 -22.11
C SER A 158 -9.47 -2.33 -20.70
N TYR A 159 -8.96 -1.64 -19.68
CA TYR A 159 -9.30 -1.85 -18.28
C TYR A 159 -10.79 -1.64 -18.01
N ARG A 160 -11.36 -0.51 -18.52
CA ARG A 160 -12.77 -0.18 -18.35
C ARG A 160 -13.71 -1.20 -19.00
N LYS A 161 -13.37 -1.69 -20.19
CA LYS A 161 -14.14 -2.74 -20.88
C LYS A 161 -14.22 -4.02 -20.06
N GLN A 162 -13.14 -4.39 -19.39
CA GLN A 162 -13.10 -5.62 -18.61
C GLN A 162 -13.76 -5.48 -17.24
N THR A 163 -13.63 -4.30 -16.59
CA THR A 163 -14.19 -4.08 -15.25
C THR A 163 -15.67 -3.67 -15.26
N ASN A 164 -16.18 -3.11 -16.36
CA ASN A 164 -17.58 -2.65 -16.52
C ASN A 164 -18.08 -2.91 -17.95
N PRO A 165 -18.29 -4.18 -18.35
CA PRO A 165 -18.65 -4.53 -19.72
C PRO A 165 -19.95 -3.86 -20.17
N ASP A 166 -20.95 -3.72 -19.30
CA ASP A 166 -22.29 -3.17 -19.65
C ASP A 166 -22.27 -1.65 -19.87
N LYS A 167 -21.33 -0.91 -19.28
CA LYS A 167 -21.17 0.54 -19.48
C LYS A 167 -20.29 0.90 -20.68
N ALA A 168 -19.52 -0.03 -21.18
CA ALA A 168 -18.63 0.20 -22.31
C ALA A 168 -19.36 0.26 -23.65
N ALA A 169 -20.54 -0.37 -23.76
CA ALA A 169 -21.35 -0.39 -24.97
C ALA A 169 -22.08 0.94 -25.27
N ASN A 170 -22.27 1.79 -24.26
CA ASN A 170 -23.11 3.00 -24.37
C ASN A 170 -22.34 4.34 -24.33
N ALA A 171 -21.02 4.35 -24.35
CA ALA A 171 -20.23 5.58 -24.30
C ALA A 171 -19.89 6.12 -25.69
N LYS A 172 -20.68 7.07 -26.19
CA LYS A 172 -20.25 7.98 -27.26
C LYS A 172 -19.16 8.92 -26.73
N PRO A 173 -18.19 9.35 -27.56
CA PRO A 173 -17.18 10.32 -27.15
C PRO A 173 -17.83 11.65 -26.80
N GLN A 174 -17.75 12.09 -25.53
CA GLN A 174 -18.07 13.45 -25.14
C GLN A 174 -16.78 14.28 -25.19
N GLN A 175 -16.86 15.42 -25.89
CA GLN A 175 -15.86 16.48 -25.88
C GLN A 175 -15.73 17.09 -24.46
N PRO A 176 -14.55 17.61 -24.08
CA PRO A 176 -14.35 18.23 -22.79
C PRO A 176 -15.24 19.48 -22.65
N ALA A 177 -16.03 19.54 -21.61
CA ALA A 177 -16.72 20.74 -21.19
C ALA A 177 -15.86 21.47 -20.16
N ASP A 178 -15.61 22.75 -20.41
CA ASP A 178 -14.98 23.66 -19.45
C ASP A 178 -15.84 23.78 -18.20
N HIS A 179 -15.25 23.55 -17.02
CA HIS A 179 -15.90 23.83 -15.76
C HIS A 179 -15.09 24.81 -14.93
N GLU A 180 -15.68 26.00 -14.82
CA GLU A 180 -15.36 26.98 -13.76
C GLU A 180 -15.70 26.42 -12.37
N PRO A 181 -14.97 26.84 -11.31
CA PRO A 181 -15.20 26.35 -9.96
C PRO A 181 -16.31 27.12 -9.24
N THR A 182 -17.39 26.43 -8.89
CA THR A 182 -18.42 26.98 -8.00
C THR A 182 -18.22 26.46 -6.58
N SER A 183 -18.09 27.39 -5.65
CA SER A 183 -18.04 27.15 -4.20
C SER A 183 -19.39 26.65 -3.67
N GLY A 184 -19.38 25.58 -2.85
CA GLY A 184 -20.60 25.04 -2.23
C GLY A 184 -20.34 24.33 -0.91
N GLN A 185 -20.83 24.91 0.09
CA GLN A 185 -21.00 24.68 1.53
C GLN A 185 -20.97 23.23 2.06
N ILE A 186 -20.35 23.14 3.25
CA ILE A 186 -20.26 22.00 4.15
C ILE A 186 -21.62 21.74 4.82
N VAL A 187 -22.09 20.50 4.77
CA VAL A 187 -23.13 20.00 5.67
C VAL A 187 -22.61 18.75 6.39
N THR A 188 -22.52 18.87 7.69
CA THR A 188 -22.15 17.81 8.63
C THR A 188 -23.36 16.93 8.92
N GLU A 189 -23.24 15.63 8.73
CA GLU A 189 -24.18 14.66 9.29
C GLU A 189 -23.45 13.50 10.00
N SER A 190 -23.72 13.43 11.30
CA SER A 190 -23.28 12.36 12.20
C SER A 190 -24.05 11.09 11.96
N LYS A 191 -23.40 9.94 11.82
CA LYS A 191 -24.05 8.64 11.99
C LYS A 191 -23.28 7.72 12.95
N LYS A 192 -24.07 7.24 13.91
CA LYS A 192 -23.75 6.38 15.05
C LYS A 192 -23.15 5.02 14.63
N GLU A 193 -22.15 4.59 15.38
CA GLU A 193 -21.64 3.21 15.39
C GLU A 193 -22.61 2.24 16.07
N PRO A 194 -22.65 0.96 15.65
CA PRO A 194 -23.25 -0.10 16.44
C PRO A 194 -22.24 -0.77 17.36
N LYS A 195 -22.59 -0.88 18.63
CA LYS A 195 -21.95 -1.65 19.69
C LYS A 195 -21.82 -3.13 19.31
N GLN A 196 -20.61 -3.68 19.39
CA GLN A 196 -20.39 -5.13 19.42
C GLN A 196 -19.90 -5.55 20.80
N THR A 197 -20.62 -6.51 21.34
CA THR A 197 -20.42 -7.19 22.61
C THR A 197 -19.14 -8.04 22.60
N ALA A 198 -18.30 -7.86 23.60
CA ALA A 198 -17.10 -8.63 23.86
C ALA A 198 -17.45 -9.91 24.65
N SER A 199 -16.91 -11.04 24.21
CA SER A 199 -16.74 -12.22 25.08
C SER A 199 -15.26 -12.38 25.42
N ALA A 200 -14.98 -12.28 26.69
CA ALA A 200 -13.64 -12.35 27.28
C ALA A 200 -13.22 -13.82 27.49
N THR A 201 -11.96 -14.11 27.22
CA THR A 201 -11.26 -15.24 27.83
C THR A 201 -9.94 -14.74 28.42
N THR A 202 -9.81 -14.98 29.69
CA THR A 202 -8.88 -14.55 30.71
C THR A 202 -7.39 -14.80 30.35
N GLY A 203 -6.61 -13.74 30.41
CA GLY A 203 -5.15 -13.77 30.55
C GLY A 203 -4.71 -12.53 31.34
N LYS A 204 -3.91 -12.73 32.37
CA LYS A 204 -3.46 -11.77 33.39
C LYS A 204 -3.34 -10.33 32.93
N GLN A 205 -4.06 -9.44 33.61
CA GLN A 205 -3.92 -7.99 33.50
C GLN A 205 -2.47 -7.57 33.83
N GLN A 206 -1.74 -7.09 32.83
CA GLN A 206 -0.57 -6.27 33.01
C GLN A 206 -0.90 -4.85 32.60
N SER A 207 -0.72 -3.97 33.57
CA SER A 207 -0.80 -2.52 33.52
C SER A 207 -0.66 -1.87 32.15
N GLY A 208 -1.70 -1.25 31.64
CA GLY A 208 -1.75 -0.04 30.78
C GLY A 208 -0.85 0.06 29.55
N LYS A 209 0.13 -0.82 29.35
CA LYS A 209 1.06 -0.81 28.23
C LYS A 209 0.53 -1.66 27.07
N PRO A 210 0.78 -1.27 25.83
CA PRO A 210 0.49 -2.10 24.66
C PRO A 210 1.25 -3.43 24.71
N VAL A 211 0.59 -4.52 24.33
CA VAL A 211 1.18 -5.85 24.15
C VAL A 211 1.15 -6.20 22.67
N PHE A 212 2.31 -6.49 22.10
CA PHE A 212 2.47 -6.90 20.71
C PHE A 212 2.50 -8.42 20.61
N LYS A 213 1.84 -8.98 19.59
CA LYS A 213 1.82 -10.42 19.30
C LYS A 213 2.06 -10.64 17.81
N ILE A 214 2.53 -11.81 17.41
CA ILE A 214 2.74 -12.17 16.00
C ILE A 214 1.58 -13.05 15.54
N GLN A 215 0.68 -12.55 14.71
CA GLN A 215 -0.36 -13.36 14.09
C GLN A 215 0.26 -14.18 12.96
N ILE A 216 0.10 -15.51 13.01
CA ILE A 216 0.72 -16.47 12.10
C ILE A 216 -0.27 -17.12 11.14
N LEU A 217 -1.53 -17.22 11.52
CA LEU A 217 -2.58 -17.77 10.65
C LEU A 217 -3.99 -17.40 11.16
N ALA A 218 -5.00 -17.58 10.30
CA ALA A 218 -6.42 -17.51 10.64
C ALA A 218 -7.14 -18.75 10.12
N SER A 219 -8.17 -19.21 10.85
CA SER A 219 -8.94 -20.41 10.50
C SER A 219 -10.42 -20.21 10.87
N GLY A 220 -11.32 -20.74 10.05
CA GLY A 220 -12.77 -20.77 10.36
C GLY A 220 -13.11 -21.77 11.48
N GLN A 221 -12.23 -22.70 11.78
CA GLN A 221 -12.40 -23.69 12.84
C GLN A 221 -11.31 -23.55 13.89
N LYS A 222 -11.64 -23.89 15.15
CA LYS A 222 -10.66 -23.89 16.23
C LYS A 222 -9.67 -25.04 16.06
N LEU A 223 -8.40 -24.72 15.90
CA LEU A 223 -7.32 -25.69 15.77
C LEU A 223 -6.84 -26.17 17.15
N PRO A 224 -6.51 -27.48 17.32
CA PRO A 224 -5.92 -27.99 18.55
C PRO A 224 -4.51 -27.43 18.76
N ALA A 225 -4.06 -27.34 20.03
CA ALA A 225 -2.77 -26.76 20.42
C ALA A 225 -1.54 -27.37 19.70
N GLY A 226 -1.59 -28.65 19.34
CA GLY A 226 -0.53 -29.36 18.62
C GLY A 226 -0.70 -29.40 17.09
N SER A 227 -1.56 -28.55 16.51
CA SER A 227 -1.83 -28.58 15.06
C SER A 227 -0.55 -28.47 14.24
N LYS A 228 -0.41 -29.32 13.22
CA LYS A 228 0.70 -29.27 12.24
C LYS A 228 0.79 -27.92 11.50
N GLN A 229 -0.32 -27.18 11.45
CA GLN A 229 -0.37 -25.84 10.83
C GLN A 229 0.50 -24.82 11.58
N PHE A 230 0.80 -25.05 12.86
CA PHE A 230 1.70 -24.18 13.64
C PHE A 230 3.19 -24.44 13.36
N LYS A 231 3.53 -25.43 12.51
CA LYS A 231 4.90 -25.75 12.06
C LYS A 231 5.90 -25.85 13.21
N GLY A 232 5.45 -26.42 14.36
CA GLY A 232 6.26 -26.60 15.55
C GLY A 232 6.45 -25.36 16.43
N LEU A 233 5.78 -24.25 16.15
CA LEU A 233 5.81 -23.08 17.03
C LEU A 233 4.97 -23.29 18.29
N SER A 234 5.50 -22.91 19.45
CA SER A 234 4.85 -22.90 20.76
C SER A 234 5.49 -21.82 21.64
N PRO A 235 4.74 -21.17 22.54
CA PRO A 235 3.29 -21.26 22.76
C PRO A 235 2.49 -20.50 21.70
N ILE A 236 1.30 -21.03 21.39
CA ILE A 236 0.33 -20.37 20.49
C ILE A 236 -0.88 -19.92 21.29
N SER A 237 -1.27 -18.68 21.11
CA SER A 237 -2.53 -18.11 21.59
C SER A 237 -3.48 -17.86 20.43
N HIS A 238 -4.75 -17.58 20.71
CA HIS A 238 -5.69 -17.17 19.67
C HIS A 238 -6.68 -16.13 20.19
N TYR A 239 -7.25 -15.38 19.28
CA TYR A 239 -8.42 -14.51 19.50
C TYR A 239 -9.40 -14.67 18.34
N GLN A 240 -10.64 -14.20 18.54
CA GLN A 240 -11.67 -14.27 17.50
C GLN A 240 -11.94 -12.86 16.94
N GLU A 241 -12.01 -12.77 15.63
CA GLU A 241 -12.39 -11.53 14.93
C GLU A 241 -12.97 -11.88 13.57
N GLY A 242 -14.12 -11.28 13.23
CA GLY A 242 -14.79 -11.52 11.95
C GLY A 242 -15.19 -12.99 11.71
N GLY A 243 -15.56 -13.72 12.76
CA GLY A 243 -15.94 -15.14 12.67
C GLY A 243 -14.76 -16.12 12.52
N LEU A 244 -13.52 -15.63 12.55
CA LEU A 244 -12.32 -16.45 12.41
C LEU A 244 -11.54 -16.54 13.72
N TYR A 245 -10.91 -17.70 13.95
CA TYR A 245 -9.88 -17.89 14.97
C TYR A 245 -8.55 -17.41 14.41
N LYS A 246 -7.97 -16.38 15.02
CA LYS A 246 -6.68 -15.80 14.63
C LYS A 246 -5.61 -16.23 15.63
N TYR A 247 -4.62 -16.96 15.15
CA TYR A 247 -3.58 -17.58 15.98
C TYR A 247 -2.35 -16.70 16.05
N THR A 248 -1.85 -16.50 17.29
CA THR A 248 -0.70 -15.66 17.55
C THR A 248 0.43 -16.43 18.23
N TYR A 249 1.64 -16.10 17.86
CA TYR A 249 2.88 -16.64 18.43
C TYR A 249 3.61 -15.54 19.18
N ARG A 250 4.04 -15.85 20.41
CA ARG A 250 4.72 -14.92 21.32
C ARG A 250 3.94 -13.63 21.58
N GLU A 251 4.26 -13.00 22.68
CA GLU A 251 3.78 -11.67 23.06
C GLU A 251 4.87 -10.93 23.84
N SER A 252 4.95 -9.61 23.68
CA SER A 252 5.84 -8.74 24.42
C SER A 252 5.31 -7.31 24.47
N THR A 253 5.67 -6.57 25.50
CA THR A 253 5.50 -5.11 25.55
C THR A 253 6.62 -4.38 24.83
N ASP A 254 7.71 -5.06 24.47
CA ASP A 254 8.80 -4.50 23.64
C ASP A 254 8.57 -4.86 22.17
N TYR A 255 8.25 -3.84 21.39
CA TYR A 255 8.03 -3.96 19.96
C TYR A 255 9.26 -4.50 19.20
N ASN A 256 10.47 -4.08 19.60
CA ASN A 256 11.72 -4.51 18.94
C ASN A 256 11.98 -6.02 19.17
N GLU A 257 11.61 -6.53 20.34
CA GLU A 257 11.69 -7.96 20.62
C GLU A 257 10.76 -8.75 19.69
N ILE A 258 9.51 -8.32 19.54
CA ILE A 258 8.53 -8.99 18.64
C ILE A 258 8.98 -8.92 17.18
N LEU A 259 9.54 -7.79 16.71
CA LEU A 259 10.13 -7.69 15.38
C LEU A 259 11.24 -8.71 15.15
N ARG A 260 12.15 -8.87 16.12
CA ARG A 260 13.24 -9.85 16.02
C ARG A 260 12.69 -11.29 15.92
N ILE A 261 11.70 -11.62 16.76
CA ILE A 261 11.06 -12.93 16.73
C ILE A 261 10.33 -13.17 15.41
N LYS A 262 9.61 -12.18 14.88
CA LYS A 262 8.95 -12.26 13.57
C LYS A 262 9.96 -12.62 12.47
N ARG A 263 11.13 -11.98 12.43
CA ARG A 263 12.21 -12.29 11.47
C ARG A 263 12.70 -13.73 11.59
N GLN A 264 12.82 -14.26 12.80
CA GLN A 264 13.26 -15.63 13.02
C GLN A 264 12.28 -16.68 12.48
N ILE A 265 10.98 -16.37 12.45
CA ILE A 265 9.97 -17.30 11.95
C ILE A 265 9.55 -17.04 10.50
N ALA A 266 10.10 -16.03 9.84
CA ALA A 266 9.72 -15.62 8.49
C ALA A 266 9.85 -16.74 7.45
N SER A 267 10.86 -17.62 7.58
CA SER A 267 11.03 -18.79 6.70
C SER A 267 9.89 -19.82 6.82
N LYS A 268 9.24 -19.90 7.99
CA LYS A 268 8.11 -20.80 8.25
C LYS A 268 6.76 -20.14 7.99
N PHE A 269 6.66 -18.84 8.26
CA PHE A 269 5.43 -18.04 8.19
C PHE A 269 5.71 -16.69 7.52
N SER A 270 5.83 -16.69 6.19
CA SER A 270 6.07 -15.49 5.39
C SER A 270 4.97 -14.44 5.56
N GLU A 271 3.73 -14.89 5.77
CA GLU A 271 2.53 -14.05 5.94
C GLU A 271 2.29 -13.60 7.40
N ALA A 272 3.22 -13.89 8.34
CA ALA A 272 3.05 -13.48 9.73
C ALA A 272 3.16 -11.97 9.89
N PHE A 273 2.28 -11.39 10.70
CA PHE A 273 2.29 -9.95 10.99
C PHE A 273 2.05 -9.65 12.48
N ILE A 274 2.41 -8.43 12.90
CA ILE A 274 2.27 -8.01 14.28
C ILE A 274 0.86 -7.44 14.50
N VAL A 275 0.25 -7.81 15.61
CA VAL A 275 -0.99 -7.22 16.14
C VAL A 275 -0.73 -6.67 17.53
N ALA A 276 -1.47 -5.66 17.92
CA ALA A 276 -1.32 -5.03 19.24
C ALA A 276 -2.64 -5.08 20.03
N PHE A 277 -2.49 -5.26 21.34
CA PHE A 277 -3.59 -5.28 22.28
C PHE A 277 -3.27 -4.37 23.47
N LYS A 278 -4.30 -3.72 24.02
CA LYS A 278 -4.20 -2.95 25.25
C LYS A 278 -5.41 -3.30 26.11
N ASN A 279 -5.18 -3.71 27.36
CA ASN A 279 -6.23 -4.18 28.25
C ASN A 279 -7.11 -5.28 27.65
N GLY A 280 -6.52 -6.19 26.89
CA GLY A 280 -7.22 -7.30 26.22
C GLY A 280 -7.99 -6.91 24.94
N GLN A 281 -8.10 -5.64 24.61
CA GLN A 281 -8.72 -5.17 23.36
C GLN A 281 -7.69 -4.93 22.29
N LYS A 282 -8.01 -5.33 21.04
CA LYS A 282 -7.17 -5.04 19.89
C LYS A 282 -7.11 -3.54 19.64
N MET A 283 -5.90 -3.04 19.39
CA MET A 283 -5.67 -1.64 19.08
C MET A 283 -4.87 -1.49 17.79
N ASN A 284 -4.85 -0.28 17.27
CA ASN A 284 -4.01 0.04 16.11
C ASN A 284 -2.53 -0.13 16.47
N VAL A 285 -1.80 -0.88 15.63
CA VAL A 285 -0.39 -1.21 15.89
C VAL A 285 0.49 0.03 15.93
N ASN A 286 0.22 1.03 15.08
CA ASN A 286 1.00 2.27 15.06
C ASN A 286 0.81 3.07 16.35
N GLN A 287 -0.42 3.17 16.85
CA GLN A 287 -0.68 3.80 18.16
C GLN A 287 0.04 3.06 19.28
N ALA A 288 0.06 1.72 19.23
CA ALA A 288 0.79 0.90 20.20
C ALA A 288 2.31 1.16 20.13
N ILE A 289 2.88 1.32 18.94
CA ILE A 289 4.30 1.64 18.72
C ILE A 289 4.62 3.04 19.25
N GLU A 290 3.76 4.02 19.02
CA GLU A 290 3.94 5.37 19.57
C GLU A 290 3.93 5.36 21.10
N GLU A 291 2.98 4.66 21.72
CA GLU A 291 2.95 4.50 23.17
C GLU A 291 4.21 3.79 23.70
N PHE A 292 4.67 2.74 23.01
CA PHE A 292 5.91 2.06 23.34
C PHE A 292 7.13 2.99 23.31
N LYS A 293 7.24 3.82 22.25
CA LYS A 293 8.33 4.81 22.12
C LYS A 293 8.29 5.87 23.22
N LYS A 294 7.09 6.38 23.58
CA LYS A 294 6.90 7.35 24.68
C LYS A 294 7.27 6.77 26.03
N ASN A 295 6.99 5.49 26.24
CA ASN A 295 7.29 4.80 27.52
C ASN A 295 8.76 4.36 27.66
N LYS A 296 9.57 4.50 26.60
CA LYS A 296 11.00 4.14 26.59
C LYS A 296 11.93 5.34 26.87
N LYS A 297 11.37 6.56 26.92
CA LYS A 297 12.03 7.78 27.40
C LYS A 297 11.83 7.89 28.90
#